data_177b7cdecaf20cb338f3af848435b54c
#
_entry.id   177b7cdecaf20cb338f3af848435b54c
#
_cell.length_a   1.000
_cell.length_b   1.000
_cell.length_c   1.000
_cell.angle_alpha   90.00
_cell.angle_beta   90.00
_cell.angle_gamma   90.00
#
_symmetry.space_group_name_H-M   'P 1'
#
loop_
_entity.id
_entity.type
_entity.pdbx_description
1 polymer ?
#
loop_
_entity_poly.entity_id
_entity_poly.type
_entity_poly.pdbx_seq_one_letter_code
_entity_poly.pdbx_strand_id
1 'polypeptide(L)'
;MRYAHTTIIVSDIEKSIKFYEEVAGITIRNRFSAGVKTLAFLSDKDGDTQIELIQDENEKIYSGSGISIGFEVENVEEYMEKLNSMGYQTTDIISPNPKTKFFYVNDPDGLKIQLIQMG
;
A
#
# COMPACT_ATOMS: atom_id res chain seq x y z
N MET A 1 1.71 24.21 1.89
CA MET A 1 2.54 23.00 1.70
C MET A 1 1.62 21.77 1.64
N ARG A 2 1.85 20.90 0.71
CA ARG A 2 1.02 19.71 0.49
C ARG A 2 1.89 18.45 0.63
N TYR A 3 1.34 17.42 1.26
CA TYR A 3 2.02 16.12 1.31
C TYR A 3 1.96 15.49 -0.10
N ALA A 4 3.11 15.39 -0.75
CA ALA A 4 3.18 14.95 -2.14
C ALA A 4 3.16 13.42 -2.28
N HIS A 5 4.07 12.75 -1.58
CA HIS A 5 4.19 11.29 -1.69
C HIS A 5 5.02 10.69 -0.56
N THR A 6 4.86 9.38 -0.41
CA THR A 6 5.76 8.53 0.38
C THR A 6 6.54 7.67 -0.59
N THR A 7 7.84 7.64 -0.46
CA THR A 7 8.71 6.79 -1.29
C THR A 7 9.01 5.49 -0.58
N ILE A 8 8.84 4.38 -1.28
CA ILE A 8 9.15 3.05 -0.78
C ILE A 8 10.12 2.38 -1.73
N ILE A 9 11.27 1.96 -1.19
CA ILE A 9 12.25 1.18 -1.96
C ILE A 9 11.78 -0.28 -1.90
N VAL A 10 11.58 -0.88 -3.08
CA VAL A 10 10.99 -2.22 -3.21
C VAL A 10 11.97 -3.18 -3.90
N SER A 11 11.80 -4.48 -3.62
CA SER A 11 12.65 -5.52 -4.22
C SER A 11 12.26 -5.85 -5.66
N ASP A 12 10.96 -5.80 -5.95
CA ASP A 12 10.41 -6.14 -7.27
C ASP A 12 9.23 -5.23 -7.55
N ILE A 13 9.43 -4.24 -8.40
CA ILE A 13 8.43 -3.20 -8.64
C ILE A 13 7.14 -3.77 -9.28
N GLU A 14 7.25 -4.80 -10.11
CA GLU A 14 6.07 -5.40 -10.72
C GLU A 14 5.17 -6.06 -9.67
N LYS A 15 5.77 -6.77 -8.71
CA LYS A 15 5.02 -7.38 -7.62
C LYS A 15 4.39 -6.33 -6.72
N SER A 16 5.13 -5.24 -6.44
CA SER A 16 4.61 -4.17 -5.61
C SER A 16 3.48 -3.40 -6.28
N ILE A 17 3.61 -3.09 -7.56
CA ILE A 17 2.53 -2.45 -8.33
C ILE A 17 1.27 -3.30 -8.27
N LYS A 18 1.39 -4.60 -8.56
CA LYS A 18 0.25 -5.51 -8.51
C LYS A 18 -0.42 -5.52 -7.15
N PHE A 19 0.39 -5.57 -6.08
CA PHE A 19 -0.13 -5.55 -4.71
C PHE A 19 -0.94 -4.27 -4.44
N TYR A 20 -0.36 -3.10 -4.72
CA TYR A 20 -1.04 -1.83 -4.43
C TYR A 20 -2.27 -1.60 -5.29
N GLU A 21 -2.27 -2.09 -6.52
CA GLU A 21 -3.47 -2.06 -7.36
C GLU A 21 -4.57 -2.97 -6.82
N GLU A 22 -4.23 -4.20 -6.45
CA GLU A 22 -5.22 -5.18 -5.98
C GLU A 22 -5.70 -4.90 -4.56
N VAL A 23 -4.78 -4.56 -3.66
CA VAL A 23 -5.07 -4.41 -2.23
C VAL A 23 -5.55 -3.02 -1.88
N ALA A 24 -4.88 -1.98 -2.38
CA ALA A 24 -5.20 -0.61 -2.04
C ALA A 24 -6.08 0.09 -3.08
N GLY A 25 -6.27 -0.53 -4.24
CA GLY A 25 -7.13 0.04 -5.28
C GLY A 25 -6.57 1.29 -5.95
N ILE A 26 -5.28 1.60 -5.73
CA ILE A 26 -4.64 2.74 -6.38
C ILE A 26 -4.05 2.31 -7.72
N THR A 27 -3.88 3.27 -8.63
CA THR A 27 -3.41 3.00 -9.99
C THR A 27 -2.22 3.87 -10.35
N ILE A 28 -1.47 3.40 -11.36
CA ILE A 28 -0.29 4.12 -11.85
C ILE A 28 -0.69 5.46 -12.47
N ARG A 29 -0.06 6.53 -12.00
CA ARG A 29 -0.18 7.87 -12.57
C ARG A 29 1.00 8.21 -13.46
N ASN A 30 2.17 7.69 -13.11
CA ASN A 30 3.39 7.92 -13.88
C ASN A 30 4.34 6.76 -13.62
N ARG A 31 5.06 6.35 -14.64
CA ARG A 31 6.07 5.29 -14.53
C ARG A 31 7.20 5.57 -15.51
N PHE A 32 8.44 5.47 -15.05
CA PHE A 32 9.60 5.67 -15.92
C PHE A 32 10.83 4.96 -15.36
N SER A 33 11.84 4.84 -16.20
CA SER A 33 13.14 4.28 -15.83
C SER A 33 14.21 5.35 -15.96
N ALA A 34 15.15 5.36 -15.02
CA ALA A 34 16.27 6.30 -15.00
C ALA A 34 17.52 5.52 -14.60
N GLY A 35 18.31 5.09 -15.60
CA GLY A 35 19.47 4.25 -15.36
C GLY A 35 19.07 2.89 -14.81
N VAL A 36 19.61 2.55 -13.63
CA VAL A 36 19.29 1.27 -12.95
C VAL A 36 18.02 1.35 -12.12
N LYS A 37 17.38 2.52 -12.08
CA LYS A 37 16.15 2.72 -11.29
C LYS A 37 14.92 2.54 -12.15
N THR A 38 13.90 1.95 -11.57
CA THR A 38 12.54 1.96 -12.12
C THR A 38 11.62 2.57 -11.07
N LEU A 39 10.83 3.55 -11.47
CA LEU A 39 9.95 4.29 -10.57
C LEU A 39 8.51 4.21 -11.04
N ALA A 40 7.58 4.17 -10.09
CA ALA A 40 6.16 4.25 -10.37
C ALA A 40 5.49 5.09 -9.28
N PHE A 41 4.61 6.00 -9.70
CA PHE A 41 3.77 6.79 -8.81
C PHE A 41 2.33 6.30 -8.92
N LEU A 42 1.72 5.98 -7.79
CA LEU A 42 0.35 5.48 -7.75
C LEU A 42 -0.50 6.34 -6.80
N SER A 43 -1.75 6.53 -7.17
CA SER A 43 -2.74 7.19 -6.30
C SER A 43 -4.14 6.76 -6.71
N ASP A 44 -5.13 7.16 -5.90
CA ASP A 44 -6.54 6.90 -6.19
C ASP A 44 -7.00 7.69 -7.42
N LYS A 45 -6.59 8.96 -7.50
CA LYS A 45 -6.93 9.84 -8.61
C LYS A 45 -5.87 10.93 -8.78
N ASP A 46 -5.93 11.64 -9.90
CA ASP A 46 -5.03 12.74 -10.17
C ASP A 46 -5.12 13.80 -9.08
N GLY A 47 -3.97 14.27 -8.63
CA GLY A 47 -3.86 15.31 -7.62
C GLY A 47 -3.82 14.80 -6.18
N ASP A 48 -4.13 13.54 -5.93
CA ASP A 48 -4.02 12.94 -4.60
C ASP A 48 -2.55 12.72 -4.21
N THR A 49 -2.32 12.58 -2.92
CA THR A 49 -1.03 12.12 -2.38
C THR A 49 -0.70 10.76 -2.96
N GLN A 50 0.55 10.59 -3.37
CA GLN A 50 0.97 9.39 -4.09
C GLN A 50 1.84 8.49 -3.25
N ILE A 51 1.85 7.21 -3.62
CA ILE A 51 2.89 6.26 -3.23
C ILE A 51 3.89 6.22 -4.39
N GLU A 52 5.15 6.47 -4.09
CA GLU A 52 6.23 6.32 -5.07
C GLU A 52 6.97 5.02 -4.78
N LEU A 53 6.95 4.09 -5.73
CA LEU A 53 7.70 2.85 -5.63
C LEU A 53 8.99 2.98 -6.44
N ILE A 54 10.11 2.62 -5.85
CA ILE A 54 11.41 2.66 -6.53
C ILE A 54 12.09 1.30 -6.37
N GLN A 55 12.43 0.69 -7.50
CA GLN A 55 13.33 -0.45 -7.53
C GLN A 55 14.71 0.05 -7.96
N ASP A 56 15.69 -0.07 -7.08
CA ASP A 56 17.05 0.43 -7.30
C ASP A 56 18.02 -0.52 -6.60
N GLU A 57 18.88 -1.16 -7.39
CA GLU A 57 19.87 -2.12 -6.88
C GLU A 57 20.83 -1.51 -5.84
N ASN A 58 21.03 -0.21 -5.89
CA ASN A 58 21.95 0.51 -5.01
C ASN A 58 21.32 1.00 -3.72
N GLU A 59 20.01 0.84 -3.56
CA GLU A 59 19.28 1.28 -2.38
C GLU A 59 18.83 0.10 -1.53
N LYS A 60 18.75 0.33 -0.23
CA LYS A 60 18.33 -0.69 0.73
C LYS A 60 16.83 -0.70 0.86
N ILE A 61 16.24 -1.89 0.75
CA ILE A 61 14.80 -2.08 0.94
C ILE A 61 14.46 -1.81 2.41
N TYR A 62 13.36 -1.09 2.65
CA TYR A 62 12.90 -0.86 4.02
C TYR A 62 12.60 -2.19 4.70
N SER A 63 13.15 -2.36 5.90
CA SER A 63 12.92 -3.53 6.75
C SER A 63 12.80 -3.04 8.18
N GLY A 64 11.67 -3.31 8.82
CA GLY A 64 11.47 -2.86 10.19
C GLY A 64 10.00 -2.83 10.59
N SER A 65 9.75 -2.18 11.72
CA SER A 65 8.41 -1.99 12.26
C SER A 65 8.23 -0.52 12.66
N GLY A 66 7.02 -0.10 12.91
CA GLY A 66 6.77 1.27 13.33
C GLY A 66 6.26 2.18 12.22
N ILE A 67 6.18 1.67 10.98
CA ILE A 67 5.56 2.39 9.87
C ILE A 67 4.46 1.51 9.28
N SER A 68 3.29 2.10 9.08
CA SER A 68 2.23 1.48 8.29
C SER A 68 1.56 2.56 7.44
N ILE A 69 0.97 2.15 6.33
CA ILE A 69 0.24 3.06 5.44
C ILE A 69 -1.22 2.63 5.46
N GLY A 70 -2.12 3.58 5.73
CA GLY A 70 -3.55 3.30 5.86
C GLY A 70 -4.33 3.74 4.63
N PHE A 71 -5.23 2.86 4.19
CA PHE A 71 -6.19 3.14 3.13
C PHE A 71 -7.59 2.96 3.68
N GLU A 72 -8.47 3.92 3.39
CA GLU A 72 -9.84 3.87 3.86
C GLU A 72 -10.71 2.99 2.97
N VAL A 73 -11.51 2.12 3.59
CA VAL A 73 -12.50 1.29 2.90
C VAL A 73 -13.86 1.51 3.54
N GLU A 74 -14.92 1.23 2.80
CA GLU A 74 -16.28 1.44 3.31
C GLU A 74 -16.71 0.36 4.29
N ASN A 75 -16.28 -0.89 4.08
CA ASN A 75 -16.66 -2.04 4.88
C ASN A 75 -15.48 -2.99 5.02
N VAL A 76 -14.88 -3.01 6.21
CA VAL A 76 -13.66 -3.82 6.44
C VAL A 76 -13.93 -5.32 6.38
N GLU A 77 -15.10 -5.77 6.84
CA GLU A 77 -15.44 -7.21 6.82
C GLU A 77 -15.51 -7.73 5.38
N GLU A 78 -16.19 -7.01 4.51
CA GLU A 78 -16.29 -7.37 3.09
C GLU A 78 -14.94 -7.30 2.41
N TYR A 79 -14.16 -6.27 2.72
CA TYR A 79 -12.84 -6.09 2.11
C TYR A 79 -11.88 -7.18 2.53
N MET A 80 -11.89 -7.57 3.82
CA MET A 80 -11.08 -8.66 4.32
C MET A 80 -11.43 -9.97 3.59
N GLU A 81 -12.72 -10.26 3.45
CA GLU A 81 -13.19 -11.46 2.75
C GLU A 81 -12.68 -11.46 1.30
N LYS A 82 -12.77 -10.32 0.62
CA LYS A 82 -12.26 -10.18 -0.74
C LYS A 82 -10.75 -10.48 -0.81
N LEU A 83 -9.95 -9.89 0.06
CA LEU A 83 -8.50 -10.11 0.06
C LEU A 83 -8.15 -11.55 0.40
N ASN A 84 -8.84 -12.16 1.37
CA ASN A 84 -8.61 -13.55 1.72
C ASN A 84 -8.96 -14.48 0.55
N SER A 85 -10.02 -14.17 -0.19
CA SER A 85 -10.41 -14.97 -1.36
C SER A 85 -9.39 -14.87 -2.49
N MET A 86 -8.61 -13.79 -2.52
CA MET A 86 -7.52 -13.60 -3.49
C MET A 86 -6.21 -14.22 -3.03
N GLY A 87 -6.18 -14.83 -1.84
CA GLY A 87 -5.01 -15.50 -1.30
C GLY A 87 -4.15 -14.65 -0.36
N TYR A 88 -4.56 -13.42 -0.06
CA TYR A 88 -3.81 -12.59 0.89
C TYR A 88 -4.12 -13.01 2.32
N GLN A 89 -3.08 -13.01 3.16
CA GLN A 89 -3.23 -13.25 4.60
C GLN A 89 -3.39 -11.92 5.31
N THR A 90 -4.43 -11.83 6.13
CA THR A 90 -4.75 -10.62 6.87
C THR A 90 -4.73 -10.90 8.37
N THR A 91 -4.55 -9.85 9.16
CA THR A 91 -4.75 -9.96 10.62
C THR A 91 -6.24 -10.00 10.91
N ASP A 92 -6.59 -10.27 12.18
CA ASP A 92 -7.96 -10.11 12.65
C ASP A 92 -8.35 -8.63 12.63
N ILE A 93 -9.65 -8.38 12.60
CA ILE A 93 -10.18 -7.02 12.68
C ILE A 93 -10.02 -6.50 14.10
N ILE A 94 -9.49 -5.30 14.20
CA ILE A 94 -9.31 -4.58 15.47
C ILE A 94 -10.31 -3.41 15.48
N SER A 95 -11.03 -3.26 16.57
CA SER A 95 -12.02 -2.18 16.74
C SER A 95 -11.76 -1.44 18.04
N PRO A 96 -10.96 -0.36 18.02
CA PRO A 96 -10.65 0.40 19.24
C PRO A 96 -11.87 1.16 19.79
N ASN A 97 -12.88 1.41 18.95
CA ASN A 97 -14.14 2.04 19.32
C ASN A 97 -15.21 1.58 18.33
N PRO A 98 -16.51 1.83 18.62
CA PRO A 98 -17.60 1.34 17.76
C PRO A 98 -17.60 1.84 16.32
N LYS A 99 -16.92 2.95 16.05
CA LYS A 99 -16.94 3.60 14.73
C LYS A 99 -15.72 3.30 13.88
N THR A 100 -14.66 2.75 14.47
CA THR A 100 -13.40 2.53 13.78
C THR A 100 -13.03 1.05 13.80
N LYS A 101 -12.79 0.50 12.62
CA LYS A 101 -12.37 -0.90 12.46
C LYS A 101 -11.26 -0.96 11.43
N PHE A 102 -10.26 -1.81 11.66
CA PHE A 102 -9.18 -1.98 10.71
C PHE A 102 -8.54 -3.35 10.83
N PHE A 103 -7.81 -3.72 9.80
CA PHE A 103 -6.93 -4.88 9.79
C PHE A 103 -5.68 -4.56 8.99
N TYR A 104 -4.70 -5.45 9.06
CA TYR A 104 -3.42 -5.28 8.34
C TYR A 104 -3.18 -6.41 7.35
N VAL A 105 -2.47 -6.08 6.30
CA VAL A 105 -1.89 -7.02 5.34
C VAL A 105 -0.49 -6.52 5.02
N ASN A 106 0.47 -7.42 4.82
CA ASN A 106 1.82 -7.03 4.47
C ASN A 106 1.96 -6.90 2.96
N ASP A 107 2.70 -5.87 2.52
CA ASP A 107 3.07 -5.79 1.12
C ASP A 107 4.15 -6.84 0.79
N PRO A 108 4.58 -6.97 -0.48
CA PRO A 108 5.56 -8.00 -0.86
C PRO A 108 6.89 -7.95 -0.10
N ASP A 109 7.28 -6.78 0.42
CA ASP A 109 8.53 -6.62 1.16
C ASP A 109 8.31 -6.54 2.68
N GLY A 110 7.08 -6.76 3.15
CA GLY A 110 6.76 -6.83 4.56
C GLY A 110 6.30 -5.54 5.22
N LEU A 111 6.09 -4.47 4.44
CA LEU A 111 5.54 -3.23 4.99
C LEU A 111 4.07 -3.44 5.34
N LYS A 112 3.68 -2.98 6.53
CA LYS A 112 2.28 -3.07 6.99
C LYS A 112 1.38 -2.11 6.24
N ILE A 113 0.31 -2.65 5.69
CA ILE A 113 -0.73 -1.87 5.04
C ILE A 113 -2.01 -2.03 5.87
N GLN A 114 -2.59 -0.91 6.27
CA GLN A 114 -3.81 -0.88 7.06
C GLN A 114 -5.00 -0.62 6.16
N LEU A 115 -6.03 -1.43 6.26
CA LEU A 115 -7.31 -1.19 5.63
C LEU A 115 -8.25 -0.76 6.75
N ILE A 116 -8.77 0.46 6.68
CA ILE A 116 -9.49 1.08 7.80
C ILE A 116 -10.84 1.63 7.37
N GLN A 117 -11.84 1.32 8.19
CA GLN A 117 -13.18 1.88 8.09
C GLN A 117 -13.33 2.91 9.21
N MET A 118 -13.63 4.15 8.84
CA MET A 118 -13.81 5.26 9.77
C MET A 118 -15.21 5.82 9.65
N GLY A 119 -15.80 6.07 10.77
CA GLY A 119 -17.13 6.66 10.82
C GLY A 119 -18.23 5.71 10.85
#